data_51fb813ef655941ddd0917bc09d980c7
#
_entry.id   51fb813ef655941ddd0917bc09d980c7
#
_cell.length_a   1.000
_cell.length_b   1.000
_cell.length_c   1.000
_cell.angle_alpha   90.00
_cell.angle_beta   90.00
_cell.angle_gamma   90.00
#
_symmetry.space_group_name_H-M   'P 1'
#
loop_
_entity.id
_entity.type
_entity.pdbx_description
1 polymer ?
#
loop_
_entity_poly.entity_id
_entity_poly.type
_entity_poly.pdbx_seq_one_letter_code
_entity_poly.pdbx_strand_id
1 'polypeptide(L)'
;MTKPADNHSLAHVTHSPPILSVPFDPRPTVSASDEPTVDLKGHFNTLYDSRWLIGGITALITLLAVLYALVAKPVYEANLMIHVEEESPNASKNILSEASSLFETKKAAIAEMELLRSRMVVSQAVDNLQLYIEVQPKYFPVVGYWFATQNNGALATPGLFGYGGYVWGGERAEVSVFDVPESWLNRDFTLTARGVNRYHFSGGGQRVAFEGTVGQRYRVPTPDGTVEIKVDRMNANPGARFRLKRKSRLGTIQAIQTAMVITEQGKQSGVIEVKLQGENAKRINALLSEIGREYMRQNLARKTEEAEKSLAFLNKQLPILKRQLEQSEDRYNQFRNSHGTVDLREEARVSLAQATAARARRIELTQKKTELLARFTEDHPIVAAVNRQRKEVDAEIEAIAARIRTLPVLEQDEARLTRDIKVNTDLYTALSNTAQQLRLISVGRVSNVRLVDAPIAPERPLKPNRPLIVALAVITGLFLGTLLAFARKAMKGGIDDPQKIEQLLNARVVYATIPHSGNQDKLLRKARGDGGALPLLAQILPEDPAVESLRSFRAALLFAMPHFKNNIVMFAGPTRDIGKSFVAANFAFIA
;
A
#
# COMPACT_ATOMS: atom_id res chain seq x y z
N MET A 1 55.12 13.73 -54.64
CA MET A 1 56.58 13.89 -54.75
C MET A 1 57.19 12.70 -54.07
N THR A 2 57.61 11.91 -54.81
CA THR A 2 58.78 11.27 -55.40
C THR A 2 59.12 9.93 -54.77
N LYS A 3 58.86 8.92 -55.59
CA LYS A 3 59.62 7.67 -55.80
C LYS A 3 61.05 8.03 -56.23
N PRO A 4 62.06 7.17 -56.42
CA PRO A 4 62.09 5.73 -56.67
C PRO A 4 63.31 5.04 -56.00
N ALA A 5 63.60 3.83 -56.13
CA ALA A 5 63.87 2.83 -57.16
C ALA A 5 64.94 1.85 -56.68
N ASP A 6 64.71 0.61 -57.00
CA ASP A 6 65.52 -0.42 -57.66
C ASP A 6 67.00 -0.72 -57.21
N ASN A 7 67.28 -2.02 -56.93
CA ASN A 7 67.98 -2.83 -57.96
C ASN A 7 68.39 -4.25 -57.45
N HIS A 8 68.01 -5.21 -58.24
CA HIS A 8 68.66 -6.41 -58.81
C HIS A 8 69.96 -6.92 -58.21
N SER A 9 70.04 -8.28 -58.00
CA SER A 9 70.88 -9.17 -58.84
C SER A 9 70.88 -10.62 -58.37
N LEU A 10 70.35 -11.51 -59.13
CA LEU A 10 70.79 -12.72 -59.82
C LEU A 10 71.75 -13.71 -59.10
N ALA A 11 71.17 -14.92 -58.93
CA ALA A 11 71.62 -16.24 -59.39
C ALA A 11 72.85 -16.93 -58.71
N HIS A 12 72.64 -18.12 -58.16
CA HIS A 12 73.21 -19.34 -58.74
C HIS A 12 72.58 -20.61 -58.19
N VAL A 13 72.21 -21.51 -59.09
CA VAL A 13 71.69 -22.86 -58.88
C VAL A 13 72.80 -23.83 -58.57
N THR A 14 72.63 -24.73 -57.56
CA THR A 14 73.25 -26.05 -57.60
C THR A 14 72.32 -27.06 -56.92
N HIS A 15 71.98 -28.09 -57.69
CA HIS A 15 71.20 -29.25 -57.32
C HIS A 15 71.97 -30.16 -56.36
N SER A 16 71.26 -30.70 -55.30
CA SER A 16 71.51 -32.02 -54.75
C SER A 16 70.24 -32.54 -54.05
N PRO A 17 69.98 -33.85 -54.05
CA PRO A 17 68.65 -34.46 -53.88
C PRO A 17 68.18 -34.56 -52.44
N PRO A 18 66.91 -34.81 -52.18
CA PRO A 18 66.28 -34.61 -50.88
C PRO A 18 66.50 -35.79 -49.97
N ILE A 19 66.99 -35.55 -48.79
CA ILE A 19 66.87 -36.45 -47.65
C ILE A 19 65.57 -36.04 -46.92
N LEU A 20 64.56 -36.92 -47.00
CA LEU A 20 63.35 -36.80 -46.16
C LEU A 20 63.74 -37.01 -44.72
N SER A 21 63.92 -35.95 -43.97
CA SER A 21 63.86 -35.95 -42.53
C SER A 21 62.66 -35.09 -42.15
N VAL A 22 61.57 -35.77 -41.82
CA VAL A 22 60.41 -35.13 -41.19
C VAL A 22 60.79 -34.85 -39.73
N PRO A 23 60.92 -33.61 -39.28
CA PRO A 23 60.99 -33.37 -37.86
C PRO A 23 59.56 -33.43 -37.34
N PHE A 24 59.30 -34.49 -36.56
CA PHE A 24 58.12 -34.59 -35.73
C PHE A 24 58.29 -33.63 -34.55
N ASP A 25 57.71 -32.42 -34.68
CA ASP A 25 57.60 -31.49 -33.58
C ASP A 25 56.28 -31.73 -32.83
N PRO A 26 56.31 -32.32 -31.61
CA PRO A 26 55.10 -32.57 -30.87
C PRO A 26 54.84 -31.44 -29.85
N ARG A 27 54.77 -30.21 -30.32
CA ARG A 27 54.21 -29.15 -29.48
C ARG A 27 52.86 -28.77 -30.02
N PRO A 28 51.75 -29.16 -29.36
CA PRO A 28 50.49 -28.55 -29.67
C PRO A 28 50.57 -27.09 -29.18
N THR A 29 50.48 -26.16 -30.12
CA THR A 29 50.18 -24.78 -29.83
C THR A 29 48.84 -24.77 -29.10
N VAL A 30 48.89 -24.52 -27.81
CA VAL A 30 47.73 -24.20 -27.01
C VAL A 30 47.25 -22.86 -27.56
N SER A 31 46.26 -22.88 -28.43
CA SER A 31 45.47 -21.69 -28.78
C SER A 31 44.78 -21.24 -27.49
N ALA A 32 45.33 -20.18 -26.89
CA ALA A 32 44.69 -19.48 -25.80
C ALA A 32 43.48 -18.72 -26.36
N SER A 33 42.39 -19.42 -26.52
CA SER A 33 41.04 -18.84 -26.73
C SER A 33 39.99 -19.85 -26.27
N ASP A 34 40.16 -20.36 -25.05
CA ASP A 34 39.04 -20.93 -24.31
C ASP A 34 38.37 -19.81 -23.52
N GLU A 35 37.58 -18.95 -24.21
CA GLU A 35 36.44 -18.34 -23.57
C GLU A 35 35.56 -19.50 -23.09
N PRO A 36 35.08 -19.47 -21.84
CA PRO A 36 34.18 -20.51 -21.33
C PRO A 36 32.89 -20.43 -22.16
N THR A 37 32.84 -21.23 -23.23
CA THR A 37 31.61 -21.43 -24.00
C THR A 37 30.58 -22.06 -23.06
N VAL A 38 29.58 -21.26 -22.65
CA VAL A 38 28.48 -21.74 -21.82
C VAL A 38 27.83 -22.92 -22.57
N ASP A 39 27.94 -24.11 -22.01
CA ASP A 39 27.40 -25.35 -22.59
C ASP A 39 25.85 -25.33 -22.51
N LEU A 40 25.23 -24.54 -23.39
CA LEU A 40 23.77 -24.38 -23.47
C LEU A 40 23.05 -25.72 -23.73
N LYS A 41 23.68 -26.63 -24.48
CA LYS A 41 23.12 -27.98 -24.76
C LYS A 41 23.09 -28.84 -23.50
N GLY A 42 24.15 -28.82 -22.71
CA GLY A 42 24.24 -29.55 -21.44
C GLY A 42 23.25 -29.03 -20.40
N HIS A 43 22.98 -27.73 -20.40
CA HIS A 43 21.95 -27.12 -19.53
C HIS A 43 20.54 -27.50 -19.98
N PHE A 44 20.27 -27.48 -21.29
CA PHE A 44 18.97 -27.86 -21.84
C PHE A 44 18.63 -29.33 -21.58
N ASN A 45 19.59 -30.24 -21.78
CA ASN A 45 19.42 -31.65 -21.45
C ASN A 45 19.10 -31.87 -19.99
N THR A 46 19.76 -31.13 -19.09
CA THR A 46 19.48 -31.20 -17.64
C THR A 46 18.06 -30.82 -17.30
N LEU A 47 17.54 -29.76 -17.91
CA LEU A 47 16.15 -29.30 -17.76
C LEU A 47 15.16 -30.34 -18.28
N TYR A 48 15.44 -30.94 -19.44
CA TYR A 48 14.57 -31.94 -20.07
C TYR A 48 14.53 -33.23 -19.23
N ASP A 49 15.67 -33.72 -18.75
CA ASP A 49 15.75 -34.92 -17.92
C ASP A 49 15.10 -34.74 -16.55
N SER A 50 15.15 -33.51 -16.03
CA SER A 50 14.56 -33.17 -14.73
C SER A 50 13.14 -32.58 -14.82
N ARG A 51 12.48 -32.60 -15.99
CA ARG A 51 11.16 -31.99 -16.22
C ARG A 51 10.09 -32.40 -15.21
N TRP A 52 10.05 -33.68 -14.82
CA TRP A 52 9.10 -34.18 -13.83
C TRP A 52 9.38 -33.66 -12.43
N LEU A 53 10.65 -33.46 -12.06
CA LEU A 53 11.04 -32.87 -10.79
C LEU A 53 10.68 -31.39 -10.76
N ILE A 54 11.03 -30.65 -11.83
CA ILE A 54 10.68 -29.22 -11.97
C ILE A 54 9.16 -29.05 -11.95
N GLY A 55 8.44 -29.85 -12.76
CA GLY A 55 6.99 -29.85 -12.81
C GLY A 55 6.33 -30.17 -11.45
N GLY A 56 6.85 -31.17 -10.75
CA GLY A 56 6.37 -31.58 -9.42
C GLY A 56 6.54 -30.49 -8.37
N ILE A 57 7.71 -29.84 -8.32
CA ILE A 57 7.97 -28.72 -7.39
C ILE A 57 7.10 -27.52 -7.74
N THR A 58 6.99 -27.17 -9.02
CA THR A 58 6.16 -26.07 -9.49
C THR A 58 4.69 -26.34 -9.14
N ALA A 59 4.19 -27.54 -9.39
CA ALA A 59 2.83 -27.93 -9.05
C ALA A 59 2.56 -27.87 -7.54
N LEU A 60 3.51 -28.32 -6.70
CA LEU A 60 3.39 -28.27 -5.24
C LEU A 60 3.32 -26.83 -4.74
N ILE A 61 4.25 -25.96 -5.18
CA ILE A 61 4.28 -24.56 -4.76
C ILE A 61 3.02 -23.83 -5.23
N THR A 62 2.60 -24.08 -6.46
CA THR A 62 1.37 -23.49 -7.02
C THR A 62 0.13 -23.97 -6.26
N LEU A 63 0.06 -25.25 -5.91
CA LEU A 63 -1.05 -25.80 -5.09
C LEU A 63 -1.11 -25.14 -3.71
N LEU A 64 0.03 -24.98 -3.03
CA LEU A 64 0.11 -24.31 -1.74
C LEU A 64 -0.30 -22.83 -1.85
N ALA A 65 0.10 -22.15 -2.92
CA ALA A 65 -0.26 -20.76 -3.16
C ALA A 65 -1.76 -20.59 -3.47
N VAL A 66 -2.35 -21.50 -4.24
CA VAL A 66 -3.80 -21.54 -4.49
C VAL A 66 -4.56 -21.80 -3.18
N LEU A 67 -4.12 -22.76 -2.38
CA LEU A 67 -4.71 -23.04 -1.08
C LEU A 67 -4.65 -21.82 -0.16
N TYR A 68 -3.51 -21.16 -0.11
CA TYR A 68 -3.35 -19.90 0.62
C TYR A 68 -4.30 -18.81 0.11
N ALA A 69 -4.37 -18.60 -1.22
CA ALA A 69 -5.22 -17.58 -1.84
C ALA A 69 -6.72 -17.83 -1.62
N LEU A 70 -7.13 -19.07 -1.42
CA LEU A 70 -8.52 -19.46 -1.10
C LEU A 70 -8.85 -19.22 0.37
N VAL A 71 -7.90 -19.50 1.28
CA VAL A 71 -8.12 -19.47 2.73
C VAL A 71 -7.84 -18.09 3.33
N ALA A 72 -6.97 -17.28 2.68
CA ALA A 72 -6.64 -15.95 3.16
C ALA A 72 -7.88 -15.05 3.25
N LYS A 73 -8.02 -14.37 4.39
CA LYS A 73 -9.13 -13.44 4.63
C LYS A 73 -9.09 -12.29 3.63
N PRO A 74 -10.22 -11.96 3.01
CA PRO A 74 -10.30 -10.84 2.09
C PRO A 74 -10.14 -9.52 2.84
N VAL A 75 -9.38 -8.60 2.27
CA VAL A 75 -9.27 -7.21 2.74
C VAL A 75 -9.95 -6.32 1.72
N TYR A 76 -10.91 -5.55 2.17
CA TYR A 76 -11.65 -4.58 1.38
C TYR A 76 -11.13 -3.18 1.63
N GLU A 77 -11.31 -2.28 0.68
CA GLU A 77 -11.00 -0.85 0.82
C GLU A 77 -12.25 -0.05 0.49
N ALA A 78 -12.64 0.83 1.40
CA ALA A 78 -13.66 1.85 1.15
C ALA A 78 -12.98 3.22 1.07
N ASN A 79 -13.52 4.08 0.25
CA ASN A 79 -13.08 5.46 0.10
C ASN A 79 -14.23 6.44 0.29
N LEU A 80 -13.89 7.65 0.70
CA LEU A 80 -14.76 8.78 0.90
C LEU A 80 -14.07 9.97 0.26
N MET A 81 -14.78 10.76 -0.56
CA MET A 81 -14.25 11.98 -1.14
C MET A 81 -15.01 13.21 -0.63
N ILE A 82 -14.22 14.17 -0.16
CA ILE A 82 -14.70 15.44 0.38
C ILE A 82 -14.03 16.56 -0.38
N HIS A 83 -14.83 17.52 -0.85
CA HIS A 83 -14.31 18.76 -1.44
C HIS A 83 -14.41 19.89 -0.43
N VAL A 84 -13.31 20.55 -0.21
CA VAL A 84 -13.20 21.76 0.61
C VAL A 84 -13.26 22.95 -0.36
N GLU A 85 -14.38 23.62 -0.40
CA GLU A 85 -14.55 24.84 -1.20
C GLU A 85 -13.76 25.97 -0.55
N GLU A 86 -12.96 26.65 -1.34
CA GLU A 86 -12.28 27.85 -0.89
C GLU A 86 -13.31 28.95 -0.72
N GLU A 87 -13.24 29.65 0.41
CA GLU A 87 -13.95 30.92 0.53
C GLU A 87 -13.34 31.89 -0.48
N SER A 88 -14.07 32.15 -1.56
CA SER A 88 -13.66 33.16 -2.54
C SER A 88 -13.32 34.44 -1.78
N PRO A 89 -12.10 34.94 -1.86
CA PRO A 89 -11.81 36.25 -1.29
C PRO A 89 -12.74 37.24 -1.99
N ASN A 90 -13.50 38.00 -1.20
CA ASN A 90 -14.37 39.06 -1.72
C ASN A 90 -13.66 39.81 -2.85
N ALA A 91 -14.36 40.08 -3.95
CA ALA A 91 -13.86 40.65 -5.21
C ALA A 91 -13.15 42.04 -5.07
N SER A 92 -12.89 42.50 -3.87
CA SER A 92 -12.18 43.74 -3.54
C SER A 92 -10.73 43.57 -3.14
N LYS A 93 -10.19 42.32 -3.10
CA LYS A 93 -8.77 42.11 -2.80
C LYS A 93 -7.92 42.23 -4.07
N ASN A 94 -7.27 43.36 -4.17
CA ASN A 94 -6.33 43.78 -5.18
C ASN A 94 -5.19 42.80 -5.48
N ILE A 95 -4.74 42.86 -6.71
CA ILE A 95 -3.57 42.40 -7.49
C ILE A 95 -2.33 41.83 -6.71
N LEU A 96 -2.14 42.18 -5.43
CA LEU A 96 -1.06 41.65 -4.60
C LEU A 96 -1.39 40.31 -3.90
N SER A 97 -2.64 39.86 -3.99
CA SER A 97 -3.12 38.64 -3.29
C SER A 97 -2.96 37.37 -4.12
N GLU A 98 -2.64 37.45 -5.40
CA GLU A 98 -2.54 36.27 -6.27
C GLU A 98 -1.39 35.34 -5.88
N ALA A 99 -0.27 35.89 -5.42
CA ALA A 99 0.87 35.11 -4.95
C ALA A 99 0.66 34.53 -3.54
N SER A 100 -0.13 35.19 -2.67
CA SER A 100 -0.44 34.68 -1.33
C SER A 100 -1.56 33.63 -1.34
N SER A 101 -2.50 33.71 -2.28
CA SER A 101 -3.58 32.72 -2.39
C SER A 101 -3.08 31.30 -2.67
N LEU A 102 -2.01 31.15 -3.46
CA LEU A 102 -1.37 29.85 -3.76
C LEU A 102 -0.76 29.16 -2.52
N PHE A 103 -0.35 29.92 -1.51
CA PHE A 103 0.18 29.39 -0.26
C PHE A 103 -0.90 29.16 0.81
N GLU A 104 -2.02 29.89 0.75
CA GLU A 104 -3.15 29.73 1.68
C GLU A 104 -3.97 28.48 1.36
N THR A 105 -4.17 28.12 0.09
CA THR A 105 -4.88 26.91 -0.37
C THR A 105 -4.27 25.63 0.19
N LYS A 106 -2.96 25.50 0.09
CA LYS A 106 -2.25 24.31 0.59
C LYS A 106 -2.36 24.14 2.09
N LYS A 107 -2.43 25.25 2.84
CA LYS A 107 -2.59 25.21 4.30
C LYS A 107 -4.00 24.79 4.73
N ALA A 108 -5.02 25.20 3.98
CA ALA A 108 -6.42 24.87 4.29
C ALA A 108 -6.68 23.36 4.12
N ALA A 109 -6.30 22.75 2.99
CA ALA A 109 -6.49 21.32 2.75
C ALA A 109 -5.73 20.46 3.77
N ILE A 110 -4.49 20.81 4.12
CA ILE A 110 -3.70 20.09 5.13
C ILE A 110 -4.37 20.18 6.51
N ALA A 111 -4.85 21.36 6.90
CA ALA A 111 -5.53 21.55 8.17
C ALA A 111 -6.81 20.69 8.24
N GLU A 112 -7.60 20.65 7.17
CA GLU A 112 -8.82 19.84 7.12
C GLU A 112 -8.52 18.33 7.11
N MET A 113 -7.41 17.86 6.50
CA MET A 113 -6.96 16.48 6.61
C MET A 113 -6.63 16.08 8.06
N GLU A 114 -5.98 16.98 8.82
CA GLU A 114 -5.68 16.73 10.24
C GLU A 114 -6.94 16.78 11.11
N LEU A 115 -7.91 17.63 10.78
CA LEU A 115 -9.21 17.66 11.44
C LEU A 115 -10.00 16.37 11.21
N LEU A 116 -9.99 15.82 9.98
CA LEU A 116 -10.59 14.51 9.67
C LEU A 116 -9.96 13.38 10.50
N ARG A 117 -8.65 13.43 10.74
CA ARG A 117 -7.92 12.46 11.57
C ARG A 117 -8.08 12.73 13.07
N SER A 118 -8.64 13.85 13.47
CA SER A 118 -8.70 14.26 14.86
C SER A 118 -9.44 13.26 15.75
N ARG A 119 -9.04 13.20 17.04
CA ARG A 119 -9.76 12.38 18.02
C ARG A 119 -11.23 12.79 18.14
N MET A 120 -11.53 14.05 17.94
CA MET A 120 -12.89 14.58 18.08
C MET A 120 -13.84 13.94 17.07
N VAL A 121 -13.42 13.80 15.80
CA VAL A 121 -14.20 13.16 14.75
C VAL A 121 -14.22 11.65 14.93
N VAL A 122 -13.04 11.03 15.09
CA VAL A 122 -12.91 9.58 15.13
C VAL A 122 -13.55 8.98 16.39
N SER A 123 -13.46 9.67 17.56
CA SER A 123 -14.05 9.14 18.79
C SER A 123 -15.57 9.04 18.71
N GLN A 124 -16.22 10.04 18.13
CA GLN A 124 -17.66 10.03 17.99
C GLN A 124 -18.12 8.91 17.06
N ALA A 125 -17.41 8.68 15.95
CA ALA A 125 -17.70 7.56 15.05
C ALA A 125 -17.48 6.19 15.75
N VAL A 126 -16.43 6.08 16.57
CA VAL A 126 -16.16 4.88 17.38
C VAL A 126 -17.28 4.62 18.39
N ASP A 127 -17.77 5.66 19.05
CA ASP A 127 -18.81 5.56 20.06
C ASP A 127 -20.18 5.25 19.42
N ASN A 128 -20.54 5.93 18.32
CA ASN A 128 -21.78 5.71 17.62
C ASN A 128 -21.92 4.29 17.05
N LEU A 129 -20.79 3.72 16.58
CA LEU A 129 -20.75 2.36 16.03
C LEU A 129 -20.27 1.32 17.05
N GLN A 130 -19.95 1.71 18.28
CA GLN A 130 -19.49 0.84 19.37
C GLN A 130 -18.32 -0.08 18.95
N LEU A 131 -17.35 0.46 18.21
CA LEU A 131 -16.29 -0.31 17.57
C LEU A 131 -15.33 -0.98 18.56
N TYR A 132 -15.36 -0.59 19.81
CA TYR A 132 -14.63 -1.20 20.91
C TYR A 132 -15.27 -2.53 21.38
N ILE A 133 -16.49 -2.87 20.91
CA ILE A 133 -17.12 -4.18 21.12
C ILE A 133 -16.86 -5.03 19.87
N GLU A 134 -16.09 -6.08 20.03
CA GLU A 134 -15.79 -7.01 18.95
C GLU A 134 -16.47 -8.34 19.20
N VAL A 135 -17.37 -8.72 18.30
CA VAL A 135 -18.06 -10.00 18.30
C VAL A 135 -17.67 -10.74 17.03
N GLN A 136 -17.05 -11.90 17.19
CA GLN A 136 -16.67 -12.75 16.06
C GLN A 136 -17.13 -14.18 16.27
N PRO A 137 -17.74 -14.83 15.25
CA PRO A 137 -17.97 -16.27 15.30
C PRO A 137 -16.66 -17.04 15.47
N LYS A 138 -16.66 -18.09 16.27
CA LYS A 138 -15.49 -18.95 16.45
C LYS A 138 -15.39 -19.91 15.28
N TYR A 139 -14.63 -19.52 14.25
CA TYR A 139 -14.36 -20.40 13.12
C TYR A 139 -13.33 -21.47 13.44
N PHE A 140 -13.40 -22.61 12.70
CA PHE A 140 -12.33 -23.60 12.73
C PHE A 140 -11.02 -22.98 12.19
N PRO A 141 -9.87 -23.26 12.81
CA PRO A 141 -8.59 -22.70 12.35
C PRO A 141 -8.36 -22.95 10.86
N VAL A 142 -7.82 -21.95 10.17
CA VAL A 142 -7.43 -21.94 8.76
C VAL A 142 -8.61 -22.00 7.78
N VAL A 143 -9.40 -23.06 7.77
CA VAL A 143 -10.43 -23.32 6.72
C VAL A 143 -11.84 -22.87 7.09
N GLY A 144 -12.15 -22.70 8.39
CA GLY A 144 -13.51 -22.46 8.86
C GLY A 144 -14.14 -21.17 8.31
N TYR A 145 -13.37 -20.12 8.18
CA TYR A 145 -13.84 -18.87 7.56
C TYR A 145 -14.23 -19.06 6.08
N TRP A 146 -13.43 -19.80 5.32
CA TRP A 146 -13.70 -20.07 3.91
C TRP A 146 -14.99 -20.87 3.73
N PHE A 147 -15.21 -21.93 4.53
CA PHE A 147 -16.46 -22.70 4.50
C PHE A 147 -17.67 -21.85 4.88
N ALA A 148 -17.53 -20.99 5.90
CA ALA A 148 -18.61 -20.11 6.34
C ALA A 148 -19.03 -19.11 5.26
N THR A 149 -18.09 -18.64 4.42
CA THR A 149 -18.40 -17.73 3.31
C THR A 149 -19.08 -18.44 2.13
N GLN A 150 -18.86 -19.75 1.95
CA GLN A 150 -19.51 -20.52 0.89
C GLN A 150 -20.96 -20.89 1.23
N ASN A 151 -21.32 -20.96 2.50
CA ASN A 151 -22.65 -21.40 2.97
C ASN A 151 -23.76 -20.35 2.81
N ASN A 152 -23.58 -19.28 2.04
CA ASN A 152 -24.59 -18.28 1.68
C ASN A 152 -25.53 -17.82 2.82
N GLY A 153 -25.02 -17.77 4.05
CA GLY A 153 -25.79 -17.32 5.22
C GLY A 153 -26.69 -18.38 5.88
N ALA A 154 -26.69 -19.62 5.41
CA ALA A 154 -27.40 -20.71 6.09
C ALA A 154 -26.75 -21.03 7.44
N LEU A 155 -27.56 -21.43 8.43
CA LEU A 155 -27.09 -21.87 9.73
C LEU A 155 -26.59 -23.32 9.61
N ALA A 156 -25.36 -23.55 10.04
CA ALA A 156 -24.75 -24.87 10.05
C ALA A 156 -24.81 -25.53 11.44
N THR A 157 -24.64 -26.86 11.51
CA THR A 157 -24.46 -27.56 12.79
C THR A 157 -23.10 -27.16 13.39
N PRO A 158 -23.10 -26.63 14.64
CA PRO A 158 -21.86 -26.15 15.25
C PRO A 158 -20.91 -27.29 15.61
N GLY A 159 -19.61 -27.03 15.47
CA GLY A 159 -18.53 -27.93 15.88
C GLY A 159 -18.03 -28.85 14.79
N LEU A 160 -16.84 -29.45 15.02
CA LEU A 160 -16.31 -30.53 14.20
C LEU A 160 -16.84 -31.85 14.79
N PHE A 161 -17.72 -32.57 14.08
CA PHE A 161 -18.43 -33.71 14.60
C PHE A 161 -19.18 -33.43 15.92
N GLY A 162 -19.72 -32.20 16.09
CA GLY A 162 -20.44 -31.78 17.31
C GLY A 162 -19.54 -31.24 18.43
N TYR A 163 -18.22 -31.28 18.31
CA TYR A 163 -17.28 -30.80 19.33
C TYR A 163 -16.70 -29.40 19.01
N GLY A 164 -16.37 -28.63 20.07
CA GLY A 164 -15.63 -27.38 19.96
C GLY A 164 -16.46 -26.13 19.66
N GLY A 165 -17.72 -26.26 19.23
CA GLY A 165 -18.63 -25.14 18.99
C GLY A 165 -18.20 -24.21 17.85
N TYR A 166 -17.47 -24.73 16.89
CA TYR A 166 -17.04 -23.98 15.70
C TYR A 166 -18.23 -23.65 14.80
N VAL A 167 -18.17 -22.48 14.17
CA VAL A 167 -19.21 -21.96 13.28
C VAL A 167 -18.78 -22.21 11.83
N TRP A 168 -19.71 -22.71 11.00
CA TRP A 168 -19.47 -23.07 9.60
C TRP A 168 -20.39 -22.37 8.59
N GLY A 169 -21.26 -21.48 9.06
CA GLY A 169 -22.26 -20.80 8.24
C GLY A 169 -22.42 -19.32 8.54
N GLY A 170 -23.62 -18.82 8.33
CA GLY A 170 -23.98 -17.41 8.49
C GLY A 170 -24.38 -16.99 9.90
N GLU A 171 -23.95 -17.75 10.93
CA GLU A 171 -24.26 -17.45 12.32
C GLU A 171 -23.72 -16.08 12.73
N ARG A 172 -24.57 -15.29 13.44
CA ARG A 172 -24.28 -13.91 13.86
C ARG A 172 -24.81 -13.66 15.26
N ALA A 173 -24.07 -12.84 16.01
CA ALA A 173 -24.52 -12.27 17.26
C ALA A 173 -24.25 -10.77 17.25
N GLU A 174 -25.23 -9.98 17.68
CA GLU A 174 -25.15 -8.53 17.82
C GLU A 174 -25.23 -8.18 19.30
N VAL A 175 -24.24 -7.43 19.77
CA VAL A 175 -24.12 -7.02 21.17
C VAL A 175 -24.00 -5.51 21.22
N SER A 176 -24.97 -4.82 21.80
CA SER A 176 -25.01 -3.36 21.91
C SER A 176 -24.36 -2.83 23.19
N VAL A 177 -24.31 -3.65 24.24
CA VAL A 177 -23.64 -3.25 25.49
C VAL A 177 -22.70 -4.37 25.90
N PHE A 178 -21.44 -4.03 26.07
CA PHE A 178 -20.46 -4.91 26.67
C PHE A 178 -19.40 -4.09 27.40
N ASP A 179 -19.55 -4.00 28.71
CA ASP A 179 -18.60 -3.32 29.57
C ASP A 179 -17.99 -4.30 30.58
N VAL A 180 -16.70 -4.12 30.79
CA VAL A 180 -15.91 -4.98 31.68
C VAL A 180 -14.96 -4.08 32.48
N PRO A 181 -14.47 -4.54 33.64
CA PRO A 181 -13.44 -3.84 34.41
C PRO A 181 -12.19 -3.57 33.54
N GLU A 182 -11.45 -2.49 33.81
CA GLU A 182 -10.27 -2.11 33.03
C GLU A 182 -9.22 -3.21 32.95
N SER A 183 -9.04 -3.99 34.02
CA SER A 183 -8.12 -5.14 34.09
C SER A 183 -8.51 -6.28 33.12
N TRP A 184 -9.74 -6.27 32.60
CA TRP A 184 -10.27 -7.28 31.67
C TRP A 184 -10.38 -6.79 30.24
N LEU A 185 -10.01 -5.54 29.96
CA LEU A 185 -9.94 -5.04 28.59
C LEU A 185 -9.00 -5.89 27.73
N ASN A 186 -9.36 -6.04 26.46
CA ASN A 186 -8.64 -6.85 25.47
C ASN A 186 -8.58 -8.37 25.76
N ARG A 187 -9.26 -8.89 26.79
CA ARG A 187 -9.41 -10.32 27.02
C ARG A 187 -10.53 -10.91 26.18
N ASP A 188 -10.41 -12.21 25.91
CA ASP A 188 -11.41 -12.96 25.17
C ASP A 188 -12.47 -13.52 26.13
N PHE A 189 -13.72 -13.32 25.77
CA PHE A 189 -14.89 -13.91 26.38
C PHE A 189 -15.59 -14.80 25.36
N THR A 190 -16.35 -15.78 25.84
CA THR A 190 -17.07 -16.71 24.97
C THR A 190 -18.58 -16.58 25.22
N LEU A 191 -19.30 -16.38 24.13
CA LEU A 191 -20.75 -16.42 24.10
C LEU A 191 -21.17 -17.70 23.36
N THR A 192 -21.89 -18.58 24.02
CA THR A 192 -22.37 -19.87 23.45
C THR A 192 -23.87 -19.85 23.32
N ALA A 193 -24.42 -20.13 22.16
CA ALA A 193 -25.85 -20.28 21.94
C ALA A 193 -26.38 -21.53 22.64
N ARG A 194 -27.50 -21.43 23.41
CA ARG A 194 -28.06 -22.50 24.21
C ARG A 194 -29.49 -22.87 23.80
N GLY A 195 -29.97 -22.39 22.66
CA GLY A 195 -31.34 -22.62 22.18
C GLY A 195 -31.98 -21.34 21.69
N VAL A 196 -33.30 -21.32 21.59
CA VAL A 196 -34.03 -20.16 21.11
C VAL A 196 -33.90 -19.02 22.13
N ASN A 197 -33.26 -17.95 21.73
CA ASN A 197 -33.07 -16.71 22.51
C ASN A 197 -32.33 -16.88 23.86
N ARG A 198 -31.57 -17.94 24.08
CA ARG A 198 -30.75 -18.15 25.27
C ARG A 198 -29.27 -18.25 24.90
N TYR A 199 -28.44 -17.74 25.77
CA TYR A 199 -26.99 -17.84 25.61
C TYR A 199 -26.30 -18.13 26.95
N HIS A 200 -25.15 -18.77 26.88
CA HIS A 200 -24.24 -18.92 27.98
C HIS A 200 -23.05 -18.00 27.76
N PHE A 201 -22.80 -17.09 28.70
CA PHE A 201 -21.64 -16.22 28.70
C PHE A 201 -20.59 -16.76 29.66
N SER A 202 -19.33 -16.79 29.23
CA SER A 202 -18.20 -17.20 30.06
C SER A 202 -16.93 -16.44 29.70
N GLY A 203 -16.09 -16.13 30.70
CA GLY A 203 -14.84 -15.43 30.47
C GLY A 203 -14.11 -15.05 31.74
N GLY A 204 -13.12 -14.18 31.60
CA GLY A 204 -12.30 -13.70 32.71
C GLY A 204 -11.52 -14.81 33.46
N GLY A 205 -11.08 -15.86 32.75
CA GLY A 205 -10.43 -17.01 33.38
C GLY A 205 -11.41 -17.88 34.21
N GLN A 206 -12.64 -18.04 33.72
CA GLN A 206 -13.76 -18.72 34.40
C GLN A 206 -14.30 -18.03 35.66
N ARG A 207 -13.89 -16.77 35.91
CA ARG A 207 -14.39 -15.98 37.05
C ARG A 207 -15.82 -15.50 36.87
N VAL A 208 -16.32 -15.47 35.62
CA VAL A 208 -17.71 -15.11 35.29
C VAL A 208 -18.27 -16.12 34.33
N ALA A 209 -19.41 -16.74 34.75
CA ALA A 209 -20.21 -17.58 33.90
C ALA A 209 -21.68 -17.45 34.31
N PHE A 210 -22.57 -17.17 33.35
CA PHE A 210 -24.02 -17.11 33.59
C PHE A 210 -24.80 -17.39 32.31
N GLU A 211 -26.06 -17.68 32.46
CA GLU A 211 -27.00 -17.82 31.36
C GLU A 211 -27.81 -16.52 31.21
N GLY A 212 -27.97 -16.08 29.97
CA GLY A 212 -28.72 -14.88 29.65
C GLY A 212 -29.74 -15.13 28.55
N THR A 213 -30.70 -14.21 28.45
CA THR A 213 -31.72 -14.16 27.40
C THR A 213 -31.41 -13.02 26.43
N VAL A 214 -31.57 -13.28 25.14
CA VAL A 214 -31.39 -12.26 24.09
C VAL A 214 -32.41 -11.13 24.29
N GLY A 215 -31.97 -9.88 24.12
CA GLY A 215 -32.74 -8.67 24.34
C GLY A 215 -32.67 -8.11 25.77
N GLN A 216 -32.25 -8.91 26.76
CA GLN A 216 -32.15 -8.46 28.16
C GLN A 216 -30.73 -7.95 28.48
N ARG A 217 -30.67 -6.95 29.37
CA ARG A 217 -29.42 -6.37 29.88
C ARG A 217 -29.10 -7.05 31.23
N TYR A 218 -27.90 -7.63 31.29
CA TYR A 218 -27.40 -8.28 32.51
C TYR A 218 -26.24 -7.47 33.07
N ARG A 219 -26.28 -7.29 34.40
CA ARG A 219 -25.23 -6.66 35.17
C ARG A 219 -24.78 -7.60 36.27
N VAL A 220 -23.57 -8.11 36.13
CA VAL A 220 -23.03 -9.15 37.03
C VAL A 220 -21.88 -8.57 37.82
N PRO A 221 -21.96 -8.49 39.16
CA PRO A 221 -20.85 -8.06 40.00
C PRO A 221 -19.75 -9.12 40.00
N THR A 222 -18.51 -8.69 39.93
CA THR A 222 -17.32 -9.53 39.99
C THR A 222 -16.32 -8.93 40.98
N PRO A 223 -15.32 -9.68 41.47
CA PRO A 223 -14.34 -9.16 42.41
C PRO A 223 -13.56 -7.92 41.89
N ASP A 224 -13.36 -7.85 40.57
CA ASP A 224 -12.59 -6.79 39.93
C ASP A 224 -13.46 -5.62 39.43
N GLY A 225 -14.80 -5.69 39.62
CA GLY A 225 -15.77 -4.69 39.16
C GLY A 225 -17.03 -5.31 38.57
N THR A 226 -17.79 -4.57 37.79
CA THR A 226 -19.06 -5.04 37.20
C THR A 226 -18.89 -5.36 35.73
N VAL A 227 -19.38 -6.52 35.30
CA VAL A 227 -19.53 -6.89 33.89
C VAL A 227 -20.95 -6.62 33.46
N GLU A 228 -21.12 -5.88 32.38
CA GLU A 228 -22.42 -5.55 31.82
C GLU A 228 -22.49 -6.02 30.36
N ILE A 229 -23.59 -6.73 30.00
CA ILE A 229 -23.78 -7.23 28.64
C ILE A 229 -25.27 -7.17 28.24
N LYS A 230 -25.49 -6.79 26.98
CA LYS A 230 -26.77 -6.90 26.30
C LYS A 230 -26.56 -7.47 24.90
N VAL A 231 -27.10 -8.64 24.66
CA VAL A 231 -27.13 -9.27 23.33
C VAL A 231 -28.47 -8.93 22.70
N ASP A 232 -28.46 -8.12 21.63
CA ASP A 232 -29.71 -7.69 20.99
C ASP A 232 -30.29 -8.75 20.07
N ARG A 233 -29.41 -9.42 19.30
CA ARG A 233 -29.83 -10.50 18.39
C ARG A 233 -28.81 -11.62 18.39
N MET A 234 -29.27 -12.81 18.28
CA MET A 234 -28.47 -14.01 18.10
C MET A 234 -29.14 -14.91 17.09
N ASN A 235 -28.51 -15.09 15.94
CA ASN A 235 -28.96 -16.01 14.91
C ASN A 235 -27.91 -17.12 14.79
N ALA A 236 -28.10 -18.19 15.56
CA ALA A 236 -27.14 -19.29 15.64
C ALA A 236 -27.83 -20.56 16.17
N ASN A 237 -27.40 -21.72 15.70
CA ASN A 237 -27.82 -23.01 16.23
C ASN A 237 -27.22 -23.25 17.64
N PRO A 238 -27.91 -24.00 18.49
CA PRO A 238 -27.42 -24.35 19.83
C PRO A 238 -26.03 -24.99 19.77
N GLY A 239 -25.10 -24.52 20.62
CA GLY A 239 -23.72 -24.96 20.66
C GLY A 239 -22.75 -24.07 19.89
N ALA A 240 -23.22 -23.17 19.02
CA ALA A 240 -22.35 -22.20 18.32
C ALA A 240 -21.69 -21.26 19.32
N ARG A 241 -20.39 -21.03 19.14
CA ARG A 241 -19.58 -20.14 19.99
C ARG A 241 -19.14 -18.90 19.25
N PHE A 242 -19.24 -17.78 19.96
CA PHE A 242 -18.73 -16.49 19.51
C PHE A 242 -17.64 -16.02 20.47
N ARG A 243 -16.59 -15.44 19.91
CA ARG A 243 -15.59 -14.72 20.68
C ARG A 243 -16.06 -13.29 20.84
N LEU A 244 -16.13 -12.84 22.07
CA LEU A 244 -16.47 -11.47 22.43
C LEU A 244 -15.26 -10.82 23.09
N LYS A 245 -14.93 -9.61 22.67
CA LYS A 245 -13.79 -8.85 23.20
C LYS A 245 -14.18 -7.39 23.40
N ARG A 246 -13.86 -6.85 24.58
CA ARG A 246 -13.95 -5.42 24.87
C ARG A 246 -12.59 -4.78 24.69
N LYS A 247 -12.42 -4.00 23.62
CA LYS A 247 -11.19 -3.26 23.36
C LYS A 247 -11.17 -1.97 24.15
N SER A 248 -9.97 -1.45 24.45
CA SER A 248 -9.83 -0.09 24.97
C SER A 248 -10.39 0.91 23.97
N ARG A 249 -11.25 1.82 24.44
CA ARG A 249 -11.81 2.89 23.60
C ARG A 249 -10.70 3.73 22.96
N LEU A 250 -9.72 4.17 23.76
CA LEU A 250 -8.58 4.96 23.28
C LEU A 250 -7.74 4.17 22.26
N GLY A 251 -7.44 2.89 22.55
CA GLY A 251 -6.70 2.03 21.63
C GLY A 251 -7.44 1.82 20.30
N THR A 252 -8.78 1.72 20.33
CA THR A 252 -9.60 1.61 19.11
C THR A 252 -9.53 2.89 18.27
N ILE A 253 -9.63 4.07 18.91
CA ILE A 253 -9.51 5.36 18.24
C ILE A 253 -8.14 5.49 17.57
N GLN A 254 -7.05 5.20 18.29
CA GLN A 254 -5.69 5.27 17.77
C GLN A 254 -5.47 4.29 16.60
N ALA A 255 -5.99 3.08 16.70
CA ALA A 255 -5.90 2.09 15.64
C ALA A 255 -6.59 2.58 14.35
N ILE A 256 -7.78 3.20 14.47
CA ILE A 256 -8.49 3.77 13.32
C ILE A 256 -7.73 4.96 12.74
N GLN A 257 -7.25 5.90 13.58
CA GLN A 257 -6.46 7.04 13.13
C GLN A 257 -5.22 6.62 12.33
N THR A 258 -4.56 5.54 12.75
CA THR A 258 -3.39 4.99 12.05
C THR A 258 -3.78 4.25 10.76
N ALA A 259 -4.92 3.58 10.75
CA ALA A 259 -5.40 2.82 9.58
C ALA A 259 -5.98 3.72 8.48
N MET A 260 -6.38 4.96 8.81
CA MET A 260 -6.88 5.93 7.85
C MET A 260 -5.74 6.51 7.00
N VAL A 261 -5.84 6.34 5.69
CA VAL A 261 -4.97 6.99 4.71
C VAL A 261 -5.74 8.17 4.13
N ILE A 262 -5.26 9.38 4.39
CA ILE A 262 -5.89 10.63 3.95
C ILE A 262 -4.93 11.30 2.97
N THR A 263 -5.39 11.57 1.75
CA THR A 263 -4.59 12.17 0.67
C THR A 263 -5.39 13.20 -0.10
N GLU A 264 -4.75 14.24 -0.57
CA GLU A 264 -5.34 15.17 -1.51
C GLU A 264 -5.26 14.60 -2.93
N GLN A 265 -6.38 14.58 -3.65
CA GLN A 265 -6.48 14.11 -5.02
C GLN A 265 -6.24 15.29 -6.00
N GLY A 266 -5.08 15.25 -6.67
CA GLY A 266 -4.63 16.33 -7.54
C GLY A 266 -3.85 17.42 -6.78
N LYS A 267 -3.16 18.27 -7.52
CA LYS A 267 -2.43 19.38 -6.92
C LYS A 267 -3.37 20.56 -6.69
N GLN A 268 -3.55 20.96 -5.43
CA GLN A 268 -4.36 22.12 -5.04
C GLN A 268 -5.82 22.04 -5.49
N SER A 269 -6.39 20.83 -5.51
CA SER A 269 -7.78 20.63 -5.92
C SER A 269 -8.77 20.85 -4.79
N GLY A 270 -8.32 20.91 -3.52
CA GLY A 270 -9.20 20.91 -2.36
C GLY A 270 -10.00 19.62 -2.19
N VAL A 271 -9.76 18.58 -3.03
CA VAL A 271 -10.43 17.29 -2.93
C VAL A 271 -9.62 16.35 -2.05
N ILE A 272 -10.19 15.99 -0.92
CA ILE A 272 -9.57 15.09 0.06
C ILE A 272 -10.19 13.71 -0.09
N GLU A 273 -9.35 12.70 -0.33
CA GLU A 273 -9.75 11.30 -0.32
C GLU A 273 -9.32 10.64 0.99
N VAL A 274 -10.27 9.95 1.63
CA VAL A 274 -10.03 9.15 2.84
C VAL A 274 -10.24 7.70 2.50
N LYS A 275 -9.20 6.87 2.69
CA LYS A 275 -9.23 5.42 2.47
C LYS A 275 -9.15 4.68 3.79
N LEU A 276 -9.93 3.61 3.89
CA LEU A 276 -9.88 2.70 5.04
C LEU A 276 -9.94 1.26 4.56
N GLN A 277 -9.02 0.43 5.04
CA GLN A 277 -8.96 -1.00 4.74
C GLN A 277 -9.44 -1.84 5.91
N GLY A 278 -10.12 -2.96 5.63
CA GLY A 278 -10.55 -3.90 6.66
C GLY A 278 -11.17 -5.17 6.11
N GLU A 279 -11.33 -6.18 7.00
CA GLU A 279 -11.85 -7.51 6.63
C GLU A 279 -13.36 -7.51 6.31
N ASN A 280 -14.11 -6.53 6.78
CA ASN A 280 -15.58 -6.47 6.62
C ASN A 280 -15.98 -5.20 5.85
N ALA A 281 -16.39 -5.36 4.59
CA ALA A 281 -16.78 -4.28 3.69
C ALA A 281 -17.90 -3.39 4.26
N LYS A 282 -18.91 -3.99 4.90
CA LYS A 282 -20.03 -3.23 5.48
C LYS A 282 -19.61 -2.40 6.69
N ARG A 283 -18.70 -2.95 7.52
CA ARG A 283 -18.22 -2.26 8.73
C ARG A 283 -17.31 -1.09 8.39
N ILE A 284 -16.38 -1.24 7.43
CA ILE A 284 -15.52 -0.13 7.00
C ILE A 284 -16.33 0.97 6.30
N ASN A 285 -17.33 0.58 5.51
CA ASN A 285 -18.24 1.53 4.88
C ASN A 285 -19.05 2.34 5.91
N ALA A 286 -19.65 1.66 6.90
CA ALA A 286 -20.38 2.31 7.98
C ALA A 286 -19.48 3.25 8.79
N LEU A 287 -18.25 2.84 9.10
CA LEU A 287 -17.28 3.65 9.83
C LEU A 287 -16.88 4.89 9.03
N LEU A 288 -16.58 4.74 7.75
CA LEU A 288 -16.17 5.85 6.91
C LEU A 288 -17.33 6.83 6.67
N SER A 289 -18.56 6.31 6.53
CA SER A 289 -19.79 7.12 6.45
C SER A 289 -20.03 7.91 7.73
N GLU A 290 -19.77 7.30 8.89
CA GLU A 290 -19.95 7.97 10.19
C GLU A 290 -18.89 9.05 10.41
N ILE A 291 -17.63 8.76 10.05
CA ILE A 291 -16.53 9.74 10.08
C ILE A 291 -16.87 10.94 9.18
N GLY A 292 -17.35 10.68 7.96
CA GLY A 292 -17.76 11.75 7.04
C GLY A 292 -18.91 12.60 7.60
N ARG A 293 -19.94 11.97 8.14
CA ARG A 293 -21.08 12.68 8.77
C ARG A 293 -20.64 13.52 9.97
N GLU A 294 -19.83 12.94 10.84
CA GLU A 294 -19.37 13.63 12.05
C GLU A 294 -18.46 14.82 11.69
N TYR A 295 -17.57 14.64 10.72
CA TYR A 295 -16.73 15.72 10.22
C TYR A 295 -17.58 16.87 9.64
N MET A 296 -18.57 16.56 8.79
CA MET A 296 -19.48 17.54 8.22
C MET A 296 -20.26 18.28 9.32
N ARG A 297 -20.75 17.55 10.33
CA ARG A 297 -21.47 18.13 11.48
C ARG A 297 -20.59 19.09 12.27
N GLN A 298 -19.35 18.69 12.55
CA GLN A 298 -18.40 19.52 13.31
C GLN A 298 -17.93 20.74 12.52
N ASN A 299 -17.67 20.57 11.21
CA ASN A 299 -17.31 21.70 10.35
C ASN A 299 -18.43 22.73 10.30
N LEU A 300 -19.68 22.28 10.12
CA LEU A 300 -20.83 23.15 10.12
C LEU A 300 -21.00 23.88 11.47
N ALA A 301 -20.89 23.16 12.59
CA ALA A 301 -21.02 23.75 13.92
C ALA A 301 -19.92 24.81 14.16
N ARG A 302 -18.67 24.54 13.79
CA ARG A 302 -17.57 25.50 13.87
C ARG A 302 -17.83 26.76 13.07
N LYS A 303 -18.26 26.61 11.79
CA LYS A 303 -18.56 27.73 10.91
C LYS A 303 -19.73 28.57 11.41
N THR A 304 -20.76 27.93 11.93
CA THR A 304 -21.90 28.63 12.56
C THR A 304 -21.44 29.43 13.78
N GLU A 305 -20.64 28.84 14.65
CA GLU A 305 -20.12 29.53 15.84
C GLU A 305 -19.21 30.72 15.48
N GLU A 306 -18.35 30.57 14.46
CA GLU A 306 -17.50 31.65 13.94
C GLU A 306 -18.36 32.79 13.36
N ALA A 307 -19.39 32.44 12.56
CA ALA A 307 -20.32 33.43 12.01
C ALA A 307 -21.14 34.15 13.08
N GLU A 308 -21.61 33.44 14.11
CA GLU A 308 -22.38 34.04 15.22
C GLU A 308 -21.48 35.01 16.05
N LYS A 309 -20.24 34.65 16.33
CA LYS A 309 -19.29 35.53 17.04
C LYS A 309 -19.01 36.80 16.23
N SER A 310 -18.75 36.65 14.94
CA SER A 310 -18.53 37.78 14.02
C SER A 310 -19.77 38.67 13.91
N LEU A 311 -20.96 38.08 13.80
CA LEU A 311 -22.23 38.80 13.75
C LEU A 311 -22.50 39.56 15.06
N ALA A 312 -22.22 38.95 16.22
CA ALA A 312 -22.38 39.60 17.50
C ALA A 312 -21.47 40.85 17.65
N PHE A 313 -20.23 40.77 17.12
CA PHE A 313 -19.34 41.91 17.04
C PHE A 313 -19.91 43.00 16.12
N LEU A 314 -20.33 42.65 14.90
CA LEU A 314 -20.86 43.62 13.95
C LEU A 314 -22.16 44.28 14.43
N ASN A 315 -23.03 43.56 15.11
CA ASN A 315 -24.25 44.10 15.69
C ASN A 315 -23.98 45.18 16.78
N LYS A 316 -22.80 45.12 17.43
CA LYS A 316 -22.34 46.16 18.37
C LYS A 316 -21.73 47.38 17.64
N GLN A 317 -21.06 47.15 16.49
CA GLN A 317 -20.36 48.19 15.74
C GLN A 317 -21.26 48.99 14.84
N LEU A 318 -22.26 48.36 14.19
CA LEU A 318 -23.17 49.03 13.26
C LEU A 318 -23.92 50.22 13.87
N PRO A 319 -24.49 50.15 15.10
CA PRO A 319 -25.16 51.31 15.73
C PRO A 319 -24.19 52.47 16.04
N ILE A 320 -22.91 52.15 16.31
CA ILE A 320 -21.88 53.16 16.56
C ILE A 320 -21.56 53.91 15.27
N LEU A 321 -21.33 53.15 14.18
CA LEU A 321 -21.04 53.73 12.87
C LEU A 321 -22.21 54.50 12.31
N LYS A 322 -23.44 54.02 12.52
CA LYS A 322 -24.65 54.76 12.15
C LYS A 322 -24.69 56.14 12.82
N ARG A 323 -24.45 56.17 14.13
CA ARG A 323 -24.39 57.46 14.89
C ARG A 323 -23.25 58.34 14.38
N GLN A 324 -22.09 57.78 14.04
CA GLN A 324 -20.97 58.56 13.48
C GLN A 324 -21.32 59.14 12.13
N LEU A 325 -22.04 58.40 11.27
CA LEU A 325 -22.53 58.87 10.00
C LEU A 325 -23.53 60.03 10.20
N GLU A 326 -24.55 59.84 11.02
CA GLU A 326 -25.54 60.87 11.36
C GLU A 326 -24.86 62.15 11.86
N GLN A 327 -23.89 62.01 12.77
CA GLN A 327 -23.11 63.16 13.27
C GLN A 327 -22.27 63.85 12.16
N SER A 328 -21.72 63.08 11.21
CA SER A 328 -20.96 63.65 10.12
C SER A 328 -21.88 64.38 9.11
N GLU A 329 -23.06 63.86 8.86
CA GLU A 329 -24.08 64.49 8.05
C GLU A 329 -24.59 65.77 8.70
N ASP A 330 -24.86 65.77 10.01
CA ASP A 330 -25.29 66.97 10.75
C ASP A 330 -24.21 68.07 10.74
N ARG A 331 -22.92 67.72 10.92
CA ARG A 331 -21.82 68.71 10.84
C ARG A 331 -21.67 69.28 9.45
N TYR A 332 -21.83 68.50 8.41
CA TYR A 332 -21.78 68.95 7.04
C TYR A 332 -22.98 69.87 6.73
N ASN A 333 -24.19 69.52 7.16
CA ASN A 333 -25.38 70.33 6.97
C ASN A 333 -25.27 71.68 7.71
N GLN A 334 -24.73 71.70 8.95
CA GLN A 334 -24.46 72.93 9.69
C GLN A 334 -23.41 73.80 8.97
N PHE A 335 -22.34 73.21 8.46
CA PHE A 335 -21.31 73.91 7.68
C PHE A 335 -21.91 74.52 6.41
N ARG A 336 -22.70 73.73 5.64
CA ARG A 336 -23.36 74.18 4.44
C ARG A 336 -24.34 75.32 4.68
N ASN A 337 -25.08 75.25 5.76
CA ASN A 337 -26.05 76.31 6.13
C ASN A 337 -25.36 77.61 6.57
N SER A 338 -24.14 77.56 7.13
CA SER A 338 -23.40 78.71 7.61
C SER A 338 -22.53 79.41 6.55
N HIS A 339 -22.07 78.68 5.47
CA HIS A 339 -21.06 79.18 4.54
C HIS A 339 -21.49 79.24 3.05
N GLY A 340 -22.68 78.71 2.69
CA GLY A 340 -23.12 78.69 1.28
C GLY A 340 -22.31 77.68 0.46
N THR A 341 -22.78 77.43 -0.78
CA THR A 341 -22.24 76.41 -1.69
C THR A 341 -20.97 76.87 -2.39
N VAL A 342 -19.85 76.18 -2.22
CA VAL A 342 -18.61 76.32 -3.04
C VAL A 342 -18.23 74.96 -3.62
N ASP A 343 -17.96 74.97 -4.94
CA ASP A 343 -17.72 73.74 -5.74
C ASP A 343 -16.21 73.52 -5.95
N LEU A 344 -15.60 72.66 -5.12
CA LEU A 344 -14.17 72.35 -5.17
C LEU A 344 -13.93 70.84 -5.29
N ARG A 345 -14.31 70.31 -6.44
CA ARG A 345 -14.66 68.90 -6.50
C ARG A 345 -13.57 67.90 -6.88
N GLU A 346 -12.53 68.27 -7.60
CA GLU A 346 -11.74 67.20 -8.26
C GLU A 346 -10.54 66.72 -7.43
N GLU A 347 -9.79 67.57 -6.80
CA GLU A 347 -8.62 67.19 -6.01
C GLU A 347 -8.98 66.57 -4.64
N ALA A 348 -10.08 67.06 -4.06
CA ALA A 348 -10.67 66.47 -2.87
C ALA A 348 -11.21 65.06 -3.14
N ARG A 349 -11.71 64.77 -4.35
CA ARG A 349 -12.28 63.46 -4.72
C ARG A 349 -11.24 62.38 -4.77
N VAL A 350 -10.06 62.63 -5.33
CA VAL A 350 -8.97 61.66 -5.42
C VAL A 350 -8.42 61.32 -4.02
N SER A 351 -8.18 62.33 -3.20
CA SER A 351 -7.71 62.15 -1.83
C SER A 351 -8.74 61.44 -0.95
N LEU A 352 -10.01 61.65 -1.20
CA LEU A 352 -11.13 61.00 -0.52
C LEU A 352 -11.24 59.51 -0.85
N ALA A 353 -11.12 59.16 -2.15
CA ALA A 353 -11.14 57.75 -2.57
C ALA A 353 -9.99 56.94 -1.94
N GLN A 354 -8.81 57.51 -1.87
CA GLN A 354 -7.67 56.90 -1.21
C GLN A 354 -7.89 56.72 0.31
N ALA A 355 -8.43 57.76 1.00
CA ALA A 355 -8.70 57.68 2.43
C ALA A 355 -9.76 56.62 2.77
N THR A 356 -10.76 56.47 1.89
CA THR A 356 -11.81 55.47 2.06
C THR A 356 -11.28 54.05 1.93
N ALA A 357 -10.48 53.82 0.90
CA ALA A 357 -9.85 52.52 0.65
C ALA A 357 -8.92 52.09 1.82
N ALA A 358 -8.11 53.02 2.33
CA ALA A 358 -7.19 52.73 3.46
C ALA A 358 -7.95 52.41 4.75
N ARG A 359 -9.07 53.12 5.04
CA ARG A 359 -9.89 52.85 6.25
C ARG A 359 -10.65 51.53 6.15
N ALA A 360 -11.19 51.17 5.00
CA ALA A 360 -11.83 49.89 4.77
C ALA A 360 -10.84 48.75 5.07
N ARG A 361 -9.61 48.88 4.59
CA ARG A 361 -8.52 47.91 4.86
C ARG A 361 -8.16 47.79 6.34
N ARG A 362 -8.18 48.92 7.10
CA ARG A 362 -7.95 48.89 8.56
C ARG A 362 -9.00 48.06 9.29
N ILE A 363 -10.26 48.20 8.92
CA ILE A 363 -11.38 47.46 9.56
C ILE A 363 -11.29 45.98 9.20
N GLU A 364 -11.01 45.64 7.96
CA GLU A 364 -10.80 44.24 7.56
C GLU A 364 -9.66 43.58 8.39
N LEU A 365 -8.54 44.30 8.55
CA LEU A 365 -7.44 43.81 9.37
C LEU A 365 -7.80 43.72 10.86
N THR A 366 -8.66 44.61 11.37
CA THR A 366 -9.15 44.56 12.75
C THR A 366 -10.08 43.38 12.97
N GLN A 367 -10.96 43.10 12.03
CA GLN A 367 -11.82 41.91 12.04
C GLN A 367 -10.98 40.63 12.01
N LYS A 368 -10.01 40.56 11.10
CA LYS A 368 -9.09 39.42 11.00
C LYS A 368 -8.29 39.21 12.29
N LYS A 369 -7.86 40.30 12.96
CA LYS A 369 -7.23 40.20 14.27
C LYS A 369 -8.18 39.58 15.30
N THR A 370 -9.43 40.00 15.33
CA THR A 370 -10.43 39.49 16.29
C THR A 370 -10.73 38.01 16.07
N GLU A 371 -10.83 37.57 14.83
CA GLU A 371 -10.97 36.15 14.46
C GLU A 371 -9.76 35.31 14.93
N LEU A 372 -8.55 35.85 14.72
CA LEU A 372 -7.33 35.17 15.14
C LEU A 372 -7.19 35.10 16.65
N LEU A 373 -7.60 36.14 17.40
CA LEU A 373 -7.59 36.14 18.87
C LEU A 373 -8.60 35.16 19.47
N ALA A 374 -9.59 34.71 18.73
CA ALA A 374 -10.47 33.60 19.12
C ALA A 374 -9.75 32.24 19.15
N ARG A 375 -8.59 32.13 18.48
CA ARG A 375 -7.83 30.87 18.30
C ARG A 375 -6.40 30.91 18.84
N PHE A 376 -5.81 32.11 18.91
CA PHE A 376 -4.39 32.31 19.28
C PHE A 376 -4.23 33.39 20.30
N THR A 377 -3.16 33.36 21.06
CA THR A 377 -2.77 34.41 22.01
C THR A 377 -2.20 35.64 21.27
N GLU A 378 -2.18 36.80 21.92
CA GLU A 378 -1.66 38.05 21.32
C GLU A 378 -0.23 37.96 20.82
N ASP A 379 0.61 37.12 21.42
CA ASP A 379 2.04 36.96 21.08
C ASP A 379 2.27 36.01 19.91
N HIS A 380 1.22 35.40 19.35
CA HIS A 380 1.38 34.46 18.26
C HIS A 380 1.88 35.16 16.98
N PRO A 381 2.87 34.58 16.25
CA PRO A 381 3.49 35.20 15.06
C PRO A 381 2.49 35.68 14.00
N ILE A 382 1.37 34.97 13.82
CA ILE A 382 0.31 35.34 12.87
C ILE A 382 -0.43 36.59 13.34
N VAL A 383 -0.74 36.74 14.62
CA VAL A 383 -1.37 37.93 15.21
C VAL A 383 -0.42 39.12 15.13
N ALA A 384 0.86 38.90 15.41
CA ALA A 384 1.90 39.92 15.27
C ALA A 384 2.05 40.42 13.82
N ALA A 385 1.90 39.54 12.82
CA ALA A 385 1.93 39.93 11.41
C ALA A 385 0.76 40.83 11.02
N VAL A 386 -0.47 40.50 11.44
CA VAL A 386 -1.67 41.33 11.20
C VAL A 386 -1.56 42.68 11.91
N ASN A 387 -0.99 42.72 13.14
CA ASN A 387 -0.74 43.96 13.83
C ASN A 387 0.27 44.88 13.12
N ARG A 388 1.29 44.33 12.45
CA ARG A 388 2.23 45.11 11.61
C ARG A 388 1.52 45.71 10.40
N GLN A 389 0.74 44.92 9.67
CA GLN A 389 -0.04 45.40 8.52
C GLN A 389 -1.03 46.50 8.92
N ARG A 390 -1.66 46.39 10.09
CA ARG A 390 -2.56 47.45 10.60
C ARG A 390 -1.80 48.75 10.85
N LYS A 391 -0.60 48.71 11.43
CA LYS A 391 0.23 49.91 11.66
C LYS A 391 0.63 50.61 10.35
N GLU A 392 0.92 49.86 9.31
CA GLU A 392 1.23 50.41 7.96
C GLU A 392 0.03 51.16 7.38
N VAL A 393 -1.17 50.57 7.47
CA VAL A 393 -2.40 51.24 7.04
C VAL A 393 -2.74 52.47 7.88
N ASP A 394 -2.49 52.46 9.18
CA ASP A 394 -2.65 53.64 10.04
C ASP A 394 -1.70 54.78 9.60
N ALA A 395 -0.45 54.47 9.24
CA ALA A 395 0.49 55.47 8.72
C ALA A 395 0.07 56.03 7.33
N GLU A 396 -0.51 55.21 6.48
CA GLU A 396 -1.08 55.65 5.17
C GLU A 396 -2.26 56.63 5.39
N ILE A 397 -3.16 56.33 6.31
CA ILE A 397 -4.28 57.23 6.69
C ILE A 397 -3.78 58.59 7.15
N GLU A 398 -2.73 58.62 7.97
CA GLU A 398 -2.13 59.90 8.45
C GLU A 398 -1.50 60.71 7.30
N ALA A 399 -0.81 60.06 6.39
CA ALA A 399 -0.18 60.74 5.22
C ALA A 399 -1.22 61.41 4.30
N ILE A 400 -2.38 60.73 4.03
CA ILE A 400 -3.49 61.31 3.26
C ILE A 400 -4.11 62.50 4.02
N ALA A 401 -4.27 62.42 5.34
CA ALA A 401 -4.80 63.51 6.16
C ALA A 401 -3.84 64.74 6.16
N ALA A 402 -2.51 64.52 6.17
CA ALA A 402 -1.54 65.60 6.05
C ALA A 402 -1.62 66.33 4.70
N ARG A 403 -1.85 65.63 3.60
CA ARG A 403 -2.02 66.20 2.26
C ARG A 403 -3.26 67.09 2.13
N ILE A 404 -4.35 66.73 2.78
CA ILE A 404 -5.60 67.51 2.83
C ILE A 404 -5.40 68.85 3.62
N ARG A 405 -4.46 68.93 4.58
CA ARG A 405 -4.19 70.14 5.36
C ARG A 405 -3.60 71.29 4.55
N THR A 406 -3.15 71.06 3.37
CA THR A 406 -2.56 72.12 2.51
C THR A 406 -3.55 72.87 1.64
N LEU A 407 -4.88 72.51 1.68
CA LEU A 407 -5.94 73.24 0.99
C LEU A 407 -6.38 74.50 1.72
N PRO A 408 -6.91 75.54 1.06
CA PRO A 408 -7.51 76.70 1.72
C PRO A 408 -8.52 76.32 2.78
N VAL A 409 -8.60 77.06 3.85
CA VAL A 409 -9.31 76.67 5.07
C VAL A 409 -10.77 76.26 4.82
N LEU A 410 -11.53 76.98 4.02
CA LEU A 410 -12.91 76.68 3.68
C LEU A 410 -13.06 75.42 2.81
N GLU A 411 -12.16 75.25 1.81
CA GLU A 411 -12.10 74.11 0.91
C GLU A 411 -11.71 72.87 1.69
N GLN A 412 -10.79 73.05 2.62
CA GLN A 412 -10.30 71.98 3.49
C GLN A 412 -11.41 71.44 4.41
N ASP A 413 -12.20 72.31 5.02
CA ASP A 413 -13.28 71.92 5.92
C ASP A 413 -14.43 71.24 5.17
N GLU A 414 -14.83 71.71 3.96
CA GLU A 414 -15.82 71.04 3.14
C GLU A 414 -15.34 69.66 2.67
N ALA A 415 -14.11 69.59 2.14
CA ALA A 415 -13.51 68.34 1.72
C ALA A 415 -13.37 67.37 2.89
N ARG A 416 -13.02 67.83 4.08
CA ARG A 416 -12.95 67.02 5.29
C ARG A 416 -14.29 66.48 5.71
N LEU A 417 -15.34 67.32 5.74
CA LEU A 417 -16.69 66.92 6.14
C LEU A 417 -17.31 65.96 5.12
N THR A 418 -17.12 66.24 3.83
CA THR A 418 -17.59 65.35 2.74
C THR A 418 -16.89 64.00 2.75
N ARG A 419 -15.56 64.01 2.99
CA ARG A 419 -14.79 62.80 3.20
C ARG A 419 -15.31 61.97 4.39
N ASP A 420 -15.56 62.63 5.53
CA ASP A 420 -16.03 61.97 6.76
C ASP A 420 -17.40 61.30 6.55
N ILE A 421 -18.32 61.96 5.85
CA ILE A 421 -19.60 61.37 5.42
C ILE A 421 -19.39 60.18 4.53
N LYS A 422 -18.61 60.34 3.45
CA LYS A 422 -18.37 59.27 2.52
C LYS A 422 -17.70 58.06 3.15
N VAL A 423 -16.66 58.28 3.93
CA VAL A 423 -16.00 57.22 4.69
C VAL A 423 -16.97 56.50 5.61
N ASN A 424 -17.76 57.23 6.40
CA ASN A 424 -18.73 56.61 7.31
C ASN A 424 -19.85 55.87 6.59
N THR A 425 -20.31 56.40 5.43
CA THR A 425 -21.33 55.73 4.56
C THR A 425 -20.77 54.43 3.97
N ASP A 426 -19.57 54.48 3.39
CA ASP A 426 -18.95 53.32 2.76
C ASP A 426 -18.67 52.21 3.81
N LEU A 427 -18.20 52.62 4.99
CA LEU A 427 -17.98 51.70 6.13
C LEU A 427 -19.29 51.07 6.64
N TYR A 428 -20.31 51.88 6.87
CA TYR A 428 -21.61 51.40 7.32
C TYR A 428 -22.22 50.42 6.33
N THR A 429 -22.16 50.75 5.03
CA THR A 429 -22.67 49.91 3.96
C THR A 429 -21.88 48.60 3.84
N ALA A 430 -20.56 48.67 3.86
CA ALA A 430 -19.71 47.48 3.78
C ALA A 430 -19.94 46.51 4.96
N LEU A 431 -19.98 47.06 6.20
CA LEU A 431 -20.24 46.23 7.39
C LEU A 431 -21.65 45.69 7.46
N SER A 432 -22.63 46.49 7.00
CA SER A 432 -24.04 46.06 6.90
C SER A 432 -24.19 44.88 5.93
N ASN A 433 -23.52 44.95 4.75
CA ASN A 433 -23.50 43.86 3.79
C ASN A 433 -22.81 42.60 4.38
N THR A 434 -21.67 42.78 5.05
CA THR A 434 -20.98 41.69 5.75
C THR A 434 -21.86 41.04 6.81
N ALA A 435 -22.59 41.85 7.60
CA ALA A 435 -23.52 41.34 8.62
C ALA A 435 -24.65 40.53 8.00
N GLN A 436 -25.18 40.96 6.84
CA GLN A 436 -26.19 40.19 6.11
C GLN A 436 -25.65 38.86 5.60
N GLN A 437 -24.43 38.84 5.04
CA GLN A 437 -23.80 37.61 4.58
C GLN A 437 -23.59 36.64 5.75
N LEU A 438 -23.04 37.11 6.88
CA LEU A 438 -22.85 36.29 8.08
C LEU A 438 -24.18 35.78 8.65
N ARG A 439 -25.23 36.56 8.57
CA ARG A 439 -26.60 36.13 8.97
C ARG A 439 -27.11 34.99 8.08
N LEU A 440 -26.85 35.05 6.78
CA LEU A 440 -27.19 33.97 5.86
C LEU A 440 -26.39 32.68 6.18
N ILE A 441 -25.09 32.80 6.50
CA ILE A 441 -24.28 31.68 6.91
C ILE A 441 -24.79 31.05 8.21
N SER A 442 -25.09 31.87 9.24
CA SER A 442 -25.57 31.39 10.53
C SER A 442 -26.96 30.71 10.46
N VAL A 443 -27.83 31.18 9.61
CA VAL A 443 -29.21 30.64 9.43
C VAL A 443 -29.25 29.56 8.36
N GLY A 444 -28.52 29.75 7.24
CA GLY A 444 -28.56 28.89 6.06
C GLY A 444 -27.80 27.57 6.19
N ARG A 445 -27.07 27.35 7.30
CA ARG A 445 -26.24 26.15 7.50
C ARG A 445 -25.31 25.85 6.31
N VAL A 446 -24.73 26.88 5.74
CA VAL A 446 -23.81 26.77 4.60
C VAL A 446 -22.45 26.29 5.13
N SER A 447 -22.06 25.11 4.68
CA SER A 447 -20.72 24.54 4.94
C SER A 447 -19.83 24.79 3.71
N ASN A 448 -18.58 25.14 3.93
CA ASN A 448 -17.56 25.17 2.86
C ASN A 448 -17.02 23.79 2.51
N VAL A 449 -17.56 22.74 3.11
CA VAL A 449 -17.18 21.35 2.87
C VAL A 449 -18.37 20.61 2.28
N ARG A 450 -18.13 19.95 1.16
CA ARG A 450 -19.13 19.16 0.45
C ARG A 450 -18.68 17.72 0.32
N LEU A 451 -19.56 16.78 0.63
CA LEU A 451 -19.36 15.39 0.33
C LEU A 451 -19.51 15.19 -1.19
N VAL A 452 -18.42 14.82 -1.87
CA VAL A 452 -18.41 14.58 -3.32
C VAL A 452 -18.85 13.16 -3.60
N ASP A 453 -18.25 12.20 -2.88
CA ASP A 453 -18.55 10.79 -3.05
C ASP A 453 -18.72 10.12 -1.68
N ALA A 454 -19.91 9.54 -1.49
CA ALA A 454 -20.22 8.82 -0.26
C ALA A 454 -19.56 7.42 -0.29
N PRO A 455 -19.13 6.90 0.86
CA PRO A 455 -18.53 5.58 0.91
C PRO A 455 -19.50 4.52 0.40
N ILE A 456 -19.03 3.69 -0.53
CA ILE A 456 -19.77 2.55 -1.06
C ILE A 456 -19.09 1.27 -0.57
N ALA A 457 -19.88 0.28 -0.15
CA ALA A 457 -19.34 -1.00 0.27
C ALA A 457 -18.70 -1.72 -0.94
N PRO A 458 -17.39 -1.99 -0.92
CA PRO A 458 -16.71 -2.60 -2.05
C PRO A 458 -17.22 -4.03 -2.28
N GLU A 459 -17.53 -4.36 -3.53
CA GLU A 459 -17.99 -5.71 -3.91
C GLU A 459 -16.82 -6.70 -4.01
N ARG A 460 -15.64 -6.22 -4.40
CA ARG A 460 -14.46 -7.05 -4.60
C ARG A 460 -13.40 -6.74 -3.55
N PRO A 461 -12.72 -7.78 -3.02
CA PRO A 461 -11.61 -7.57 -2.11
C PRO A 461 -10.39 -6.97 -2.85
N LEU A 462 -9.70 -6.05 -2.19
CA LEU A 462 -8.43 -5.48 -2.65
C LEU A 462 -7.29 -6.51 -2.55
N LYS A 463 -7.29 -7.32 -1.49
CA LYS A 463 -6.29 -8.36 -1.22
C LYS A 463 -7.00 -9.64 -0.73
N PRO A 464 -6.43 -10.84 -1.03
CA PRO A 464 -5.26 -11.09 -1.85
C PRO A 464 -5.57 -11.01 -3.37
N ASN A 465 -4.62 -10.51 -4.15
CA ASN A 465 -4.68 -10.57 -5.61
C ASN A 465 -4.41 -12.02 -6.06
N ARG A 466 -5.45 -12.83 -6.14
CA ARG A 466 -5.37 -14.27 -6.47
C ARG A 466 -4.55 -14.56 -7.74
N PRO A 467 -4.80 -13.89 -8.90
CA PRO A 467 -4.02 -14.16 -10.10
C PRO A 467 -2.53 -13.82 -9.94
N LEU A 468 -2.20 -12.73 -9.22
CA LEU A 468 -0.82 -12.34 -8.97
C LEU A 468 -0.08 -13.38 -8.10
N ILE A 469 -0.73 -13.89 -7.05
CA ILE A 469 -0.14 -14.90 -6.15
C ILE A 469 0.14 -16.19 -6.92
N VAL A 470 -0.79 -16.63 -7.76
CA VAL A 470 -0.62 -17.84 -8.58
C VAL A 470 0.49 -17.64 -9.62
N ALA A 471 0.53 -16.50 -10.30
CA ALA A 471 1.58 -16.20 -11.27
C ALA A 471 2.97 -16.18 -10.61
N LEU A 472 3.10 -15.52 -9.46
CA LEU A 472 4.34 -15.47 -8.71
C LEU A 472 4.77 -16.85 -8.20
N ALA A 473 3.81 -17.69 -7.78
CA ALA A 473 4.07 -19.05 -7.33
C ALA A 473 4.59 -19.95 -8.46
N VAL A 474 4.04 -19.82 -9.68
CA VAL A 474 4.53 -20.56 -10.86
C VAL A 474 5.97 -20.14 -11.17
N ILE A 475 6.26 -18.84 -11.20
CA ILE A 475 7.62 -18.33 -11.48
C ILE A 475 8.59 -18.84 -10.42
N THR A 476 8.23 -18.71 -9.13
CA THR A 476 9.07 -19.17 -8.01
C THR A 476 9.24 -20.69 -8.04
N GLY A 477 8.19 -21.43 -8.38
CA GLY A 477 8.21 -22.88 -8.51
C GLY A 477 9.15 -23.35 -9.63
N LEU A 478 9.08 -22.73 -10.79
CA LEU A 478 9.99 -22.98 -11.91
C LEU A 478 11.45 -22.67 -11.53
N PHE A 479 11.67 -21.55 -10.89
CA PHE A 479 13.02 -21.16 -10.46
C PHE A 479 13.62 -22.15 -9.45
N LEU A 480 12.87 -22.47 -8.38
CA LEU A 480 13.31 -23.43 -7.37
C LEU A 480 13.45 -24.85 -7.93
N GLY A 481 12.53 -25.27 -8.80
CA GLY A 481 12.59 -26.54 -9.49
C GLY A 481 13.84 -26.67 -10.35
N THR A 482 14.15 -25.64 -11.12
CA THR A 482 15.37 -25.56 -11.93
C THR A 482 16.63 -25.58 -11.07
N LEU A 483 16.67 -24.77 -10.00
CA LEU A 483 17.79 -24.74 -9.08
C LEU A 483 18.06 -26.12 -8.45
N LEU A 484 16.99 -26.80 -8.03
CA LEU A 484 17.10 -28.14 -7.44
C LEU A 484 17.53 -29.19 -8.47
N ALA A 485 17.10 -29.07 -9.73
CA ALA A 485 17.54 -29.93 -10.81
C ALA A 485 19.05 -29.81 -11.05
N PHE A 486 19.58 -28.60 -11.10
CA PHE A 486 21.03 -28.37 -11.22
C PHE A 486 21.79 -28.83 -9.97
N ALA A 487 21.30 -28.54 -8.77
CA ALA A 487 21.89 -29.02 -7.54
C ALA A 487 21.98 -30.55 -7.50
N ARG A 488 20.89 -31.24 -7.88
CA ARG A 488 20.86 -32.70 -7.98
C ARG A 488 21.85 -33.24 -9.00
N LYS A 489 22.01 -32.58 -10.16
CA LYS A 489 23.00 -32.94 -11.16
C LYS A 489 24.40 -32.77 -10.63
N ALA A 490 24.70 -31.64 -9.99
CA ALA A 490 26.03 -31.40 -9.35
C ALA A 490 26.38 -32.44 -8.29
N MET A 491 25.40 -32.93 -7.53
CA MET A 491 25.61 -33.97 -6.51
C MET A 491 25.76 -35.37 -7.08
N LYS A 492 25.25 -35.67 -8.29
CA LYS A 492 25.34 -37.01 -8.88
C LYS A 492 26.68 -37.34 -9.50
N GLY A 493 27.57 -36.36 -9.70
CA GLY A 493 28.99 -36.55 -10.00
C GLY A 493 29.34 -37.43 -11.22
N GLY A 494 28.42 -37.61 -12.16
CA GLY A 494 28.63 -38.40 -13.37
C GLY A 494 29.23 -37.56 -14.49
N ILE A 495 30.10 -38.14 -15.30
CA ILE A 495 30.58 -37.53 -16.54
C ILE A 495 29.64 -37.98 -17.65
N ASP A 496 28.79 -37.07 -18.15
CA ASP A 496 27.78 -37.35 -19.15
C ASP A 496 28.30 -37.16 -20.59
N ASP A 497 29.46 -36.52 -20.76
CA ASP A 497 30.00 -36.12 -22.04
C ASP A 497 31.37 -36.78 -22.30
N PRO A 498 31.48 -37.69 -23.30
CA PRO A 498 32.74 -38.29 -23.66
C PRO A 498 33.83 -37.30 -24.09
N GLN A 499 33.45 -36.18 -24.68
CA GLN A 499 34.40 -35.15 -25.14
C GLN A 499 35.14 -34.50 -23.98
N LYS A 500 34.50 -34.37 -22.81
CA LYS A 500 35.15 -33.87 -21.60
C LYS A 500 36.25 -34.83 -21.07
N ILE A 501 36.06 -36.13 -21.27
CA ILE A 501 37.09 -37.14 -20.92
C ILE A 501 38.28 -37.00 -21.85
N GLU A 502 38.04 -36.85 -23.16
CA GLU A 502 39.10 -36.65 -24.15
C GLU A 502 39.93 -35.39 -23.84
N GLN A 503 39.26 -34.29 -23.51
CA GLN A 503 39.94 -33.04 -23.12
C GLN A 503 40.73 -33.15 -21.82
N LEU A 504 40.10 -33.71 -20.76
CA LEU A 504 40.73 -33.81 -19.43
C LEU A 504 41.93 -34.79 -19.37
N LEU A 505 41.83 -35.88 -20.11
CA LEU A 505 42.88 -36.93 -20.11
C LEU A 505 43.89 -36.77 -21.25
N ASN A 506 43.74 -35.77 -22.09
CA ASN A 506 44.49 -35.61 -23.35
C ASN A 506 44.49 -36.91 -24.19
N ALA A 507 43.45 -37.73 -24.04
CA ALA A 507 43.26 -39.00 -24.72
C ALA A 507 42.75 -38.71 -26.12
N ARG A 508 43.43 -39.29 -27.11
CA ARG A 508 43.15 -38.98 -28.52
C ARG A 508 41.81 -39.55 -29.03
N VAL A 509 41.27 -40.59 -28.38
CA VAL A 509 40.01 -41.22 -28.82
C VAL A 509 39.32 -41.95 -27.67
N VAL A 510 38.04 -41.73 -27.46
CA VAL A 510 37.14 -42.60 -26.69
C VAL A 510 36.59 -43.66 -27.66
N TYR A 511 37.05 -44.91 -27.52
CA TYR A 511 36.69 -46.00 -28.41
C TYR A 511 35.24 -46.48 -28.32
N ALA A 512 34.63 -46.39 -27.13
CA ALA A 512 33.24 -46.73 -26.94
C ALA A 512 32.69 -46.14 -25.64
N THR A 513 31.42 -45.73 -25.64
CA THR A 513 30.64 -45.35 -24.46
C THR A 513 29.65 -46.48 -24.19
N ILE A 514 29.80 -47.16 -23.04
CA ILE A 514 28.93 -48.27 -22.65
C ILE A 514 27.89 -47.76 -21.68
N PRO A 515 26.59 -47.68 -22.08
CA PRO A 515 25.54 -47.17 -21.20
C PRO A 515 25.26 -48.15 -20.05
N HIS A 516 24.78 -47.62 -18.95
CA HIS A 516 24.34 -48.45 -17.80
C HIS A 516 23.05 -49.20 -18.19
N SER A 517 23.07 -50.55 -18.06
CA SER A 517 21.93 -51.39 -18.36
C SER A 517 21.06 -51.66 -17.13
N GLY A 518 19.86 -51.09 -17.09
CA GLY A 518 18.84 -51.39 -16.07
C GLY A 518 18.36 -52.87 -16.13
N ASN A 519 18.56 -53.53 -17.26
CA ASN A 519 18.22 -54.97 -17.43
C ASN A 519 19.24 -55.87 -16.70
N GLN A 520 20.51 -55.51 -16.72
CA GLN A 520 21.53 -56.19 -15.91
C GLN A 520 21.21 -56.12 -14.40
N ASP A 521 20.75 -54.97 -13.90
CA ASP A 521 20.36 -54.83 -12.51
C ASP A 521 19.17 -55.75 -12.16
N LYS A 522 18.19 -55.87 -13.04
CA LYS A 522 17.05 -56.79 -12.85
C LYS A 522 17.51 -58.26 -12.83
N LEU A 523 18.41 -58.64 -13.76
CA LEU A 523 18.99 -59.96 -13.81
C LEU A 523 19.82 -60.32 -12.56
N LEU A 524 20.65 -59.40 -12.11
CA LEU A 524 21.42 -59.55 -10.87
C LEU A 524 20.53 -59.68 -9.63
N ARG A 525 19.47 -58.95 -9.54
CA ARG A 525 18.48 -59.05 -8.43
C ARG A 525 17.81 -60.44 -8.44
N LYS A 526 17.43 -60.92 -9.62
CA LYS A 526 16.82 -62.24 -9.79
C LYS A 526 17.80 -63.37 -9.43
N ALA A 527 19.03 -63.30 -9.93
CA ALA A 527 20.06 -64.30 -9.67
C ALA A 527 20.48 -64.37 -8.17
N ARG A 528 20.47 -63.27 -7.46
CA ARG A 528 20.71 -63.24 -6.00
C ARG A 528 19.60 -63.92 -5.21
N GLY A 529 18.36 -63.95 -5.72
CA GLY A 529 17.26 -64.67 -5.09
C GLY A 529 17.32 -66.19 -5.30
N ASP A 530 17.84 -66.65 -6.45
CA ASP A 530 17.79 -68.03 -6.89
C ASP A 530 19.10 -68.80 -6.62
N GLY A 531 20.14 -68.19 -6.02
CA GLY A 531 21.46 -68.85 -5.76
C GLY A 531 22.19 -69.33 -7.01
N GLY A 532 21.84 -68.83 -8.20
CA GLY A 532 22.37 -69.23 -9.51
C GLY A 532 23.66 -68.53 -9.92
N ALA A 533 24.27 -68.98 -10.99
CA ALA A 533 25.45 -68.33 -11.61
C ALA A 533 25.11 -66.90 -12.06
N LEU A 534 26.11 -66.01 -12.03
CA LEU A 534 25.94 -64.63 -12.47
C LEU A 534 25.51 -64.55 -13.95
N PRO A 535 24.38 -64.00 -14.27
CA PRO A 535 23.86 -63.99 -15.66
C PRO A 535 24.66 -62.98 -16.51
N LEU A 536 25.08 -63.42 -17.70
CA LEU A 536 25.71 -62.55 -18.71
C LEU A 536 24.64 -61.86 -19.52
N LEU A 537 24.65 -60.53 -19.54
CA LEU A 537 23.69 -59.73 -20.32
C LEU A 537 23.80 -60.04 -21.80
N ALA A 538 25.00 -60.17 -22.32
CA ALA A 538 25.27 -60.48 -23.74
C ALA A 538 24.68 -61.81 -24.20
N GLN A 539 24.50 -62.77 -23.28
CA GLN A 539 23.90 -64.06 -23.55
C GLN A 539 22.38 -64.04 -23.51
N ILE A 540 21.80 -63.31 -22.52
CA ILE A 540 20.36 -63.35 -22.24
C ILE A 540 19.59 -62.29 -23.04
N LEU A 541 20.18 -61.11 -23.22
CA LEU A 541 19.60 -59.99 -23.93
C LEU A 541 20.60 -59.37 -24.92
N PRO A 542 20.87 -60.04 -26.02
CA PRO A 542 21.88 -59.62 -27.00
C PRO A 542 21.56 -58.28 -27.71
N GLU A 543 20.31 -57.80 -27.60
CA GLU A 543 19.88 -56.53 -28.19
C GLU A 543 19.94 -55.35 -27.22
N ASP A 544 20.48 -55.57 -26.00
CA ASP A 544 20.61 -54.47 -25.02
C ASP A 544 21.62 -53.43 -25.54
N PRO A 545 21.35 -52.12 -25.39
CA PRO A 545 22.25 -51.05 -25.85
C PRO A 545 23.69 -51.16 -25.28
N ALA A 546 23.86 -51.67 -24.06
CA ALA A 546 25.18 -51.90 -23.51
C ALA A 546 25.95 -53.03 -24.26
N VAL A 547 25.23 -54.06 -24.69
CA VAL A 547 25.80 -55.17 -25.50
C VAL A 547 26.20 -54.68 -26.89
N GLU A 548 25.37 -53.84 -27.49
CA GLU A 548 25.69 -53.28 -28.81
C GLU A 548 26.88 -52.31 -28.75
N SER A 549 26.99 -51.54 -27.69
CA SER A 549 28.17 -50.72 -27.44
C SER A 549 29.46 -51.57 -27.27
N LEU A 550 29.35 -52.74 -26.62
CA LEU A 550 30.48 -53.69 -26.52
C LEU A 550 30.84 -54.33 -27.87
N ARG A 551 29.89 -54.59 -28.75
CA ARG A 551 30.17 -55.05 -30.15
C ARG A 551 30.90 -53.96 -30.93
N SER A 552 30.44 -52.71 -30.80
CA SER A 552 31.13 -51.56 -31.42
C SER A 552 32.57 -51.42 -30.87
N PHE A 553 32.74 -51.59 -29.57
CA PHE A 553 34.07 -51.62 -28.97
C PHE A 553 34.96 -52.77 -29.50
N ARG A 554 34.38 -53.98 -29.70
CA ARG A 554 35.12 -55.10 -30.29
C ARG A 554 35.59 -54.74 -31.70
N ALA A 555 34.70 -54.15 -32.54
CA ALA A 555 35.07 -53.73 -33.89
C ALA A 555 36.22 -52.69 -33.86
N ALA A 556 36.12 -51.69 -33.00
CA ALA A 556 37.18 -50.68 -32.83
C ALA A 556 38.50 -51.29 -32.37
N LEU A 557 38.45 -52.24 -31.42
CA LEU A 557 39.64 -52.96 -30.92
C LEU A 557 40.30 -53.81 -32.02
N LEU A 558 39.54 -54.53 -32.84
CA LEU A 558 40.05 -55.31 -33.97
C LEU A 558 40.83 -54.46 -34.98
N PHE A 559 40.40 -53.22 -35.22
CA PHE A 559 41.14 -52.28 -36.06
C PHE A 559 42.40 -51.75 -35.37
N ALA A 560 42.47 -51.69 -34.05
CA ALA A 560 43.62 -51.22 -33.31
C ALA A 560 44.65 -52.34 -33.07
N MET A 561 44.24 -53.63 -32.95
CA MET A 561 45.09 -54.78 -32.60
C MET A 561 46.29 -55.01 -33.51
N PRO A 562 46.27 -54.79 -34.83
CA PRO A 562 47.44 -54.98 -35.69
C PRO A 562 48.67 -54.16 -35.25
N HIS A 563 48.47 -53.16 -34.46
CA HIS A 563 49.54 -52.27 -33.95
C HIS A 563 50.11 -52.70 -32.59
N PHE A 564 49.56 -53.80 -31.99
CA PHE A 564 50.02 -54.29 -30.66
C PHE A 564 50.80 -55.59 -30.79
N LYS A 565 51.75 -55.83 -29.85
CA LYS A 565 52.65 -56.98 -29.88
C LYS A 565 52.03 -58.26 -29.30
N ASN A 566 50.87 -58.18 -28.67
CA ASN A 566 50.19 -59.32 -28.05
C ASN A 566 48.66 -59.11 -28.06
N ASN A 567 47.92 -60.16 -27.75
CA ASN A 567 46.45 -60.20 -27.76
C ASN A 567 45.83 -60.09 -26.36
N ILE A 568 46.56 -59.51 -25.41
CA ILE A 568 46.10 -59.37 -24.04
C ILE A 568 45.35 -58.05 -23.88
N VAL A 569 44.08 -58.11 -23.45
CA VAL A 569 43.25 -56.94 -23.14
C VAL A 569 43.05 -56.87 -21.61
N MET A 570 43.47 -55.76 -21.00
CA MET A 570 43.28 -55.52 -19.59
C MET A 570 42.19 -54.46 -19.37
N PHE A 571 41.18 -54.80 -18.55
CA PHE A 571 40.15 -53.87 -18.13
C PHE A 571 40.49 -53.27 -16.76
N ALA A 572 40.87 -52.01 -16.74
CA ALA A 572 41.21 -51.27 -15.50
C ALA A 572 40.24 -50.09 -15.30
N GLY A 573 40.18 -49.59 -14.11
CA GLY A 573 39.36 -48.41 -13.81
C GLY A 573 39.69 -47.83 -12.43
N PRO A 574 39.45 -46.54 -12.24
CA PRO A 574 39.91 -45.75 -11.09
C PRO A 574 39.18 -46.07 -9.77
N THR A 575 37.93 -46.57 -9.81
CA THR A 575 37.13 -46.81 -8.61
C THR A 575 36.45 -48.19 -8.62
N ARG A 576 35.91 -48.60 -7.48
CA ARG A 576 35.05 -49.79 -7.36
C ARG A 576 33.73 -49.52 -8.05
N ASP A 577 33.04 -50.57 -8.46
CA ASP A 577 31.66 -50.57 -8.99
C ASP A 577 31.42 -49.75 -10.27
N ILE A 578 32.47 -49.39 -11.02
CA ILE A 578 32.33 -48.70 -12.33
C ILE A 578 32.01 -49.66 -13.50
N GLY A 579 31.77 -50.92 -13.23
CA GLY A 579 31.39 -51.88 -14.25
C GLY A 579 32.53 -52.67 -14.88
N LYS A 580 33.79 -52.67 -14.37
CA LYS A 580 34.93 -53.42 -14.93
C LYS A 580 34.61 -54.88 -15.19
N SER A 581 34.11 -55.57 -14.17
CA SER A 581 33.76 -57.00 -14.28
C SER A 581 32.59 -57.25 -15.23
N PHE A 582 31.65 -56.36 -15.29
CA PHE A 582 30.55 -56.42 -16.25
C PHE A 582 31.05 -56.30 -17.68
N VAL A 583 31.90 -55.32 -17.95
CA VAL A 583 32.48 -55.09 -19.27
C VAL A 583 33.38 -56.26 -19.66
N ALA A 584 34.28 -56.69 -18.78
CA ALA A 584 35.22 -57.81 -19.06
C ALA A 584 34.46 -59.10 -19.35
N ALA A 585 33.46 -59.49 -18.55
CA ALA A 585 32.74 -60.74 -18.71
C ALA A 585 31.86 -60.73 -19.97
N ASN A 586 31.11 -59.66 -20.20
CA ASN A 586 30.26 -59.55 -21.41
C ASN A 586 31.11 -59.38 -22.69
N PHE A 587 32.25 -58.66 -22.61
CA PHE A 587 33.15 -58.51 -23.73
C PHE A 587 33.82 -59.86 -24.09
N ALA A 588 34.27 -60.64 -23.10
CA ALA A 588 34.84 -61.98 -23.34
C ALA A 588 33.83 -62.92 -24.01
N PHE A 589 32.54 -62.80 -23.74
CA PHE A 589 31.50 -63.57 -24.41
C PHE A 589 31.27 -63.14 -25.87
N ILE A 590 31.44 -61.84 -26.16
CA ILE A 590 31.22 -61.23 -27.48
C ILE A 590 32.49 -61.41 -28.36
N ALA A 591 33.69 -61.39 -27.77
CA ALA A 591 34.96 -61.47 -28.48
C ALA A 591 35.18 -62.79 -29.18
#